data_264e1a1966f5a658fd927c5a5b155f62
#
_entry.id   264e1a1966f5a658fd927c5a5b155f62
#
_cell.length_a   1.000
_cell.length_b   1.000
_cell.length_c   1.000
_cell.angle_alpha   90.00
_cell.angle_beta   90.00
_cell.angle_gamma   90.00
#
_symmetry.space_group_name_H-M   'P 1'
#
loop_
_entity.id
_entity.type
_entity.pdbx_description
1 polymer ?
#
loop_
_entity_poly.entity_id
_entity_poly.type
_entity_poly.pdbx_seq_one_letter_code
_entity_poly.pdbx_strand_id
1 'polypeptide(L)'
;NDLYVEGKGYWRARQPDGTLFDVRHAYDFFTVINTIGDLYLKDQQKNEMVSFFLTELKTEKWMRALSESDNDAMFSLRPDHQWNGAYPAWPSQSLIALIKCGEIETAKSWLDGLAASANQGPFGQAHFSETIMDMDSNGARKSSAEQPWICDWTCSSNGNWFDAIVNGFAGIKTTLDGGISADPVIDDIELFGINHFGNEYD
;
A
#
# COMPACT_ATOMS: atom_id res chain seq x y z
N ASN A 1 -3.47 -9.20 -23.04
CA ASN A 1 -2.59 -8.54 -22.02
C ASN A 1 -1.53 -7.64 -22.66
N ASP A 2 -1.95 -6.76 -23.56
CA ASP A 2 -1.02 -5.89 -24.30
C ASP A 2 -0.35 -4.80 -23.44
N LEU A 3 -0.83 -4.62 -22.20
CA LEU A 3 -0.33 -3.59 -21.30
C LEU A 3 0.68 -4.13 -20.28
N TYR A 4 0.63 -5.41 -19.93
CA TYR A 4 1.58 -5.99 -18.98
C TYR A 4 2.98 -6.11 -19.60
N VAL A 5 4.00 -5.71 -18.85
CA VAL A 5 5.40 -5.83 -19.26
C VAL A 5 5.99 -7.08 -18.62
N GLU A 6 6.02 -8.17 -19.39
CA GLU A 6 6.51 -9.47 -18.94
C GLU A 6 7.96 -9.38 -18.43
N GLY A 7 8.22 -10.00 -17.29
CA GLY A 7 9.52 -9.97 -16.63
C GLY A 7 9.84 -8.65 -15.90
N LYS A 8 8.91 -7.66 -15.90
CA LYS A 8 9.11 -6.36 -15.26
C LYS A 8 8.14 -6.08 -14.11
N GLY A 9 6.98 -6.73 -14.12
CA GLY A 9 6.01 -6.62 -13.01
C GLY A 9 5.22 -5.33 -12.92
N TYR A 10 5.14 -4.55 -14.00
CA TYR A 10 4.29 -3.36 -14.08
C TYR A 10 3.49 -3.33 -15.38
N TRP A 11 2.58 -2.38 -15.48
CA TRP A 11 1.66 -2.24 -16.60
C TRP A 11 1.90 -0.92 -17.32
N ARG A 12 1.72 -0.93 -18.64
CA ARG A 12 1.78 0.28 -19.46
C ARG A 12 0.47 1.04 -19.40
N ALA A 13 0.56 2.36 -19.41
CA ALA A 13 -0.56 3.23 -19.70
C ALA A 13 -0.73 3.37 -21.21
N ARG A 14 -1.98 3.32 -21.68
CA ARG A 14 -2.32 3.59 -23.08
C ARG A 14 -2.87 5.00 -23.21
N GLN A 15 -2.25 5.79 -24.08
CA GLN A 15 -2.71 7.13 -24.41
C GLN A 15 -3.90 7.10 -25.37
N PRO A 16 -4.66 8.19 -25.50
CA PRO A 16 -5.80 8.28 -26.43
C PRO A 16 -5.42 8.05 -27.90
N ASP A 17 -4.21 8.34 -28.30
CA ASP A 17 -3.68 8.10 -29.66
C ASP A 17 -3.19 6.65 -29.87
N GLY A 18 -3.27 5.81 -28.82
CA GLY A 18 -2.87 4.43 -28.82
C GLY A 18 -1.41 4.17 -28.44
N THR A 19 -0.60 5.21 -28.23
CA THR A 19 0.78 5.05 -27.74
C THR A 19 0.82 4.46 -26.35
N LEU A 20 1.88 3.69 -26.05
CA LEU A 20 2.08 3.05 -24.74
C LEU A 20 3.22 3.74 -24.00
N PHE A 21 2.97 3.98 -22.72
CA PHE A 21 3.94 4.53 -21.79
C PHE A 21 4.26 3.52 -20.71
N ASP A 22 5.54 3.37 -20.39
CA ASP A 22 6.01 2.64 -19.23
C ASP A 22 5.84 3.55 -18.00
N VAL A 23 4.83 3.30 -17.18
CA VAL A 23 4.59 4.04 -15.94
C VAL A 23 4.85 3.11 -14.78
N ARG A 24 5.98 3.32 -14.09
CA ARG A 24 6.45 2.47 -12.99
C ARG A 24 5.91 2.95 -11.66
N HIS A 25 4.59 2.95 -11.54
CA HIS A 25 3.86 3.49 -10.40
C HIS A 25 3.31 2.40 -9.47
N ALA A 26 3.17 2.74 -8.19
CA ALA A 26 2.64 1.85 -7.15
C ALA A 26 1.19 1.40 -7.38
N TYR A 27 0.39 2.17 -8.11
CA TYR A 27 -1.02 1.85 -8.34
C TYR A 27 -1.26 0.47 -8.90
N ASP A 28 -0.48 0.05 -9.87
CA ASP A 28 -0.68 -1.25 -10.50
C ASP A 28 -0.47 -2.38 -9.50
N PHE A 29 0.55 -2.28 -8.65
CA PHE A 29 0.86 -3.32 -7.68
C PHE A 29 -0.34 -3.61 -6.78
N PHE A 30 -0.73 -2.65 -5.95
CA PHE A 30 -1.77 -2.92 -4.95
C PHE A 30 -3.18 -2.98 -5.57
N THR A 31 -3.49 -2.14 -6.57
CA THR A 31 -4.82 -2.13 -7.17
C THR A 31 -5.12 -3.43 -7.89
N VAL A 32 -4.22 -3.88 -8.75
CA VAL A 32 -4.44 -5.09 -9.55
C VAL A 32 -4.47 -6.33 -8.67
N ILE A 33 -3.50 -6.48 -7.74
CA ILE A 33 -3.47 -7.63 -6.84
C ILE A 33 -4.69 -7.66 -5.93
N ASN A 34 -5.06 -6.53 -5.32
CA ASN A 34 -6.16 -6.50 -4.36
C ASN A 34 -7.53 -6.68 -5.00
N THR A 35 -7.69 -6.34 -6.28
CA THR A 35 -8.99 -6.41 -6.97
C THR A 35 -9.17 -7.67 -7.80
N ILE A 36 -8.19 -8.04 -8.61
CA ILE A 36 -8.32 -9.13 -9.58
C ILE A 36 -7.23 -10.21 -9.46
N GLY A 37 -6.28 -10.05 -8.54
CA GLY A 37 -5.08 -10.89 -8.45
C GLY A 37 -5.38 -12.38 -8.32
N ASP A 38 -6.34 -12.74 -7.48
CA ASP A 38 -6.67 -14.14 -7.22
C ASP A 38 -7.42 -14.83 -8.37
N LEU A 39 -8.10 -14.06 -9.22
CA LEU A 39 -8.95 -14.58 -10.28
C LEU A 39 -8.26 -14.61 -11.66
N TYR A 40 -7.38 -13.65 -11.93
CA TYR A 40 -6.92 -13.40 -13.29
C TYR A 40 -5.40 -13.31 -13.47
N LEU A 41 -4.64 -13.14 -12.38
CA LEU A 41 -3.18 -13.13 -12.48
C LEU A 41 -2.60 -14.54 -12.34
N LYS A 42 -1.62 -14.83 -13.18
CA LYS A 42 -0.78 -16.02 -13.02
C LYS A 42 0.22 -15.81 -11.89
N ASP A 43 0.66 -16.87 -11.24
CA ASP A 43 1.67 -16.80 -10.17
C ASP A 43 2.95 -16.10 -10.63
N GLN A 44 3.39 -16.35 -11.87
CA GLN A 44 4.52 -15.63 -12.45
C GLN A 44 4.32 -14.11 -12.44
N GLN A 45 3.14 -13.63 -12.86
CA GLN A 45 2.84 -12.19 -12.89
C GLN A 45 2.81 -11.62 -11.47
N LYS A 46 2.21 -12.32 -10.50
CA LYS A 46 2.23 -11.91 -9.09
C LYS A 46 3.66 -11.79 -8.57
N ASN A 47 4.50 -12.79 -8.82
CA ASN A 47 5.91 -12.78 -8.40
C ASN A 47 6.70 -11.64 -9.04
N GLU A 48 6.48 -11.36 -10.33
CA GLU A 48 7.11 -10.24 -11.02
C GLU A 48 6.65 -8.89 -10.44
N MET A 49 5.35 -8.74 -10.16
CA MET A 49 4.79 -7.53 -9.54
C MET A 49 5.31 -7.31 -8.12
N VAL A 50 5.41 -8.37 -7.32
CA VAL A 50 6.05 -8.33 -5.99
C VAL A 50 7.51 -7.90 -6.12
N SER A 51 8.26 -8.52 -7.03
CA SER A 51 9.67 -8.16 -7.26
C SER A 51 9.82 -6.69 -7.64
N PHE A 52 8.99 -6.18 -8.55
CA PHE A 52 8.96 -4.77 -8.93
C PHE A 52 8.72 -3.87 -7.71
N PHE A 53 7.69 -4.17 -6.91
CA PHE A 53 7.38 -3.37 -5.73
C PHE A 53 8.54 -3.36 -4.72
N LEU A 54 9.10 -4.52 -4.41
CA LEU A 54 10.17 -4.65 -3.42
C LEU A 54 11.47 -3.98 -3.85
N THR A 55 11.77 -3.98 -5.15
CA THR A 55 13.05 -3.47 -5.66
C THR A 55 13.02 -2.01 -6.08
N GLU A 56 11.87 -1.50 -6.50
CA GLU A 56 11.78 -0.16 -7.08
C GLU A 56 10.96 0.83 -6.25
N LEU A 57 9.99 0.35 -5.46
CA LEU A 57 9.06 1.24 -4.76
C LEU A 57 9.15 1.16 -3.25
N LYS A 58 9.22 -0.03 -2.67
CA LYS A 58 9.30 -0.21 -1.22
C LYS A 58 10.63 0.34 -0.69
N THR A 59 10.57 1.10 0.39
CA THR A 59 11.74 1.46 1.19
C THR A 59 11.73 0.69 2.51
N GLU A 60 12.73 0.90 3.36
CA GLU A 60 12.79 0.23 4.66
C GLU A 60 11.54 0.48 5.52
N LYS A 61 11.08 1.74 5.57
CA LYS A 61 10.00 2.19 6.46
C LYS A 61 8.78 2.78 5.74
N TRP A 62 8.89 3.02 4.45
CA TRP A 62 7.84 3.64 3.66
C TRP A 62 7.87 3.13 2.21
N MET A 63 7.36 3.90 1.27
CA MET A 63 7.41 3.61 -0.16
C MET A 63 7.43 4.88 -1.00
N ARG A 64 7.85 4.74 -2.24
CA ARG A 64 7.67 5.74 -3.30
C ARG A 64 6.43 5.43 -4.11
N ALA A 65 5.78 6.45 -4.61
CA ALA A 65 4.69 6.31 -5.56
C ALA A 65 5.18 5.91 -6.94
N LEU A 66 6.33 6.46 -7.35
CA LEU A 66 6.94 6.28 -8.67
C LEU A 66 8.38 5.79 -8.52
N SER A 67 8.77 4.84 -9.35
CA SER A 67 10.14 4.33 -9.40
C SER A 67 11.13 5.42 -9.84
N GLU A 68 12.31 5.45 -9.24
CA GLU A 68 13.43 6.30 -9.67
C GLU A 68 13.93 5.95 -11.09
N SER A 69 13.63 4.74 -11.56
CA SER A 69 13.96 4.28 -12.90
C SER A 69 12.87 4.59 -13.94
N ASP A 70 11.83 5.33 -13.55
CA ASP A 70 10.80 5.74 -14.51
C ASP A 70 11.35 6.84 -15.42
N ASN A 71 11.23 6.61 -16.74
CA ASN A 71 11.70 7.55 -17.77
C ASN A 71 10.55 8.29 -18.44
N ASP A 72 9.38 7.69 -18.51
CA ASP A 72 8.24 8.23 -19.25
C ASP A 72 7.44 9.22 -18.41
N ALA A 73 7.18 8.89 -17.14
CA ALA A 73 6.57 9.81 -16.19
C ALA A 73 7.59 10.78 -15.53
N MET A 74 8.88 10.52 -15.69
CA MET A 74 10.00 11.35 -15.25
C MET A 74 10.03 11.53 -13.72
N PHE A 75 10.51 10.51 -13.01
CA PHE A 75 10.72 10.59 -11.57
C PHE A 75 11.45 11.87 -11.16
N SER A 76 11.04 12.47 -10.06
CA SER A 76 11.65 13.65 -9.47
C SER A 76 11.84 13.44 -7.97
N LEU A 77 12.96 13.92 -7.44
CA LEU A 77 13.20 13.98 -5.98
C LEU A 77 12.31 15.02 -5.27
N ARG A 78 11.37 15.60 -5.96
CA ARG A 78 10.40 16.53 -5.38
C ARG A 78 9.74 15.89 -4.17
N PRO A 79 9.74 16.55 -3.01
CA PRO A 79 9.24 15.98 -1.77
C PRO A 79 7.71 16.07 -1.72
N ASP A 80 7.04 15.25 -2.49
CA ASP A 80 5.60 15.11 -2.47
C ASP A 80 5.17 13.63 -2.59
N HIS A 81 3.91 13.37 -2.34
CA HIS A 81 3.34 12.03 -2.33
C HIS A 81 3.18 11.39 -3.71
N GLN A 82 3.48 12.12 -4.78
CA GLN A 82 3.28 11.62 -6.15
C GLN A 82 4.52 10.98 -6.75
N TRP A 83 5.70 11.35 -6.27
CA TRP A 83 6.96 10.84 -6.80
C TRP A 83 7.79 10.16 -5.72
N ASN A 84 8.46 10.95 -4.92
CA ASN A 84 9.35 10.49 -3.85
C ASN A 84 8.62 10.36 -2.50
N GLY A 85 7.38 9.97 -2.52
CA GLY A 85 6.55 9.75 -1.37
C GLY A 85 5.35 8.92 -1.77
N ALA A 86 4.43 8.70 -0.85
CA ALA A 86 3.21 7.98 -1.13
C ALA A 86 2.05 8.58 -0.34
N TYR A 87 0.90 8.63 -0.96
CA TYR A 87 -0.35 8.89 -0.26
C TYR A 87 -0.56 7.83 0.84
N PRO A 88 -0.91 8.19 2.06
CA PRO A 88 -0.84 7.27 3.21
C PRO A 88 -1.70 6.02 3.12
N ALA A 89 -2.70 5.98 2.25
CA ALA A 89 -3.49 4.78 2.00
C ALA A 89 -2.70 3.70 1.22
N TRP A 90 -1.72 4.09 0.41
CA TRP A 90 -1.02 3.17 -0.49
C TRP A 90 -0.11 2.17 0.22
N PRO A 91 0.65 2.55 1.25
CA PRO A 91 1.40 1.56 2.04
C PRO A 91 0.51 0.49 2.65
N SER A 92 -0.63 0.86 3.21
CA SER A 92 -1.59 -0.08 3.79
C SER A 92 -2.18 -1.03 2.74
N GLN A 93 -2.56 -0.52 1.57
CA GLN A 93 -3.02 -1.34 0.45
C GLN A 93 -1.91 -2.24 -0.11
N SER A 94 -0.68 -1.77 -0.10
CA SER A 94 0.49 -2.57 -0.51
C SER A 94 0.79 -3.68 0.49
N LEU A 95 0.57 -3.47 1.79
CA LEU A 95 0.63 -4.53 2.81
C LEU A 95 -0.35 -5.66 2.49
N ILE A 96 -1.61 -5.33 2.21
CA ILE A 96 -2.63 -6.32 1.84
C ILE A 96 -2.21 -7.10 0.58
N ALA A 97 -1.67 -6.40 -0.41
CA ALA A 97 -1.17 -7.04 -1.63
C ALA A 97 -0.01 -8.00 -1.37
N LEU A 98 0.94 -7.64 -0.50
CA LEU A 98 2.03 -8.53 -0.07
C LEU A 98 1.49 -9.78 0.61
N ILE A 99 0.56 -9.63 1.57
CA ILE A 99 -0.07 -10.75 2.28
C ILE A 99 -0.77 -11.69 1.27
N LYS A 100 -1.55 -11.16 0.36
CA LYS A 100 -2.22 -11.95 -0.70
C LYS A 100 -1.26 -12.69 -1.63
N CYS A 101 -0.05 -12.17 -1.79
CA CYS A 101 1.00 -12.83 -2.56
C CYS A 101 1.86 -13.81 -1.74
N GLY A 102 1.57 -14.00 -0.45
CA GLY A 102 2.31 -14.89 0.44
C GLY A 102 3.58 -14.29 1.03
N GLU A 103 3.83 -13.00 0.85
CA GLU A 103 4.99 -12.27 1.36
C GLU A 103 4.81 -11.83 2.83
N ILE A 104 4.41 -12.77 3.69
CA ILE A 104 4.00 -12.50 5.07
C ILE A 104 5.14 -11.91 5.90
N GLU A 105 6.33 -12.48 5.83
CA GLU A 105 7.49 -12.00 6.61
C GLU A 105 7.95 -10.61 6.15
N THR A 106 7.86 -10.35 4.84
CA THR A 106 8.11 -9.01 4.30
C THR A 106 7.08 -8.01 4.83
N ALA A 107 5.80 -8.38 4.82
CA ALA A 107 4.72 -7.53 5.34
C ALA A 107 4.88 -7.24 6.84
N LYS A 108 5.20 -8.26 7.66
CA LYS A 108 5.49 -8.11 9.09
C LYS A 108 6.66 -7.16 9.35
N SER A 109 7.79 -7.39 8.68
CA SER A 109 8.99 -6.56 8.87
C SER A 109 8.78 -5.10 8.48
N TRP A 110 7.88 -4.85 7.54
CA TRP A 110 7.57 -3.51 7.06
C TRP A 110 6.54 -2.78 7.92
N LEU A 111 5.67 -3.52 8.62
CA LEU A 111 4.58 -2.98 9.44
C LEU A 111 5.09 -2.00 10.50
N ASP A 112 6.14 -2.34 11.24
CA ASP A 112 6.70 -1.49 12.29
C ASP A 112 7.26 -0.18 11.72
N GLY A 113 7.94 -0.25 10.59
CA GLY A 113 8.47 0.92 9.88
C GLY A 113 7.36 1.85 9.38
N LEU A 114 6.29 1.27 8.85
CA LEU A 114 5.11 2.04 8.43
C LEU A 114 4.41 2.70 9.61
N ALA A 115 4.19 1.97 10.70
CA ALA A 115 3.58 2.50 11.91
C ALA A 115 4.39 3.67 12.49
N ALA A 116 5.70 3.51 12.59
CA ALA A 116 6.60 4.58 13.05
C ALA A 116 6.60 5.79 12.11
N SER A 117 6.58 5.57 10.79
CA SER A 117 6.54 6.64 9.80
C SER A 117 5.21 7.40 9.79
N ALA A 118 4.10 6.68 9.98
CA ALA A 118 2.76 7.23 9.91
C ALA A 118 2.34 7.95 11.20
N ASN A 119 2.85 7.52 12.35
CA ASN A 119 2.48 8.07 13.66
C ASN A 119 3.19 9.40 13.97
N GLN A 120 3.01 10.38 13.12
CA GLN A 120 3.60 11.73 13.24
C GLN A 120 2.54 12.82 13.38
N GLY A 121 1.35 12.45 13.82
CA GLY A 121 0.26 13.39 14.00
C GLY A 121 0.49 14.42 15.09
N PRO A 122 -0.24 15.55 15.07
CA PRO A 122 -0.21 16.51 16.15
C PRO A 122 -0.73 15.86 17.45
N PHE A 123 -0.24 16.34 18.56
CA PHE A 123 -0.69 15.91 19.90
C PHE A 123 -0.48 14.43 20.24
N GLY A 124 0.43 13.75 19.57
CA GLY A 124 0.72 12.34 19.81
C GLY A 124 -0.42 11.39 19.42
N GLN A 125 -1.36 11.84 18.61
CA GLN A 125 -2.44 10.99 18.11
C GLN A 125 -1.93 10.10 16.97
N ALA A 126 -2.26 8.84 17.04
CA ALA A 126 -2.04 7.91 15.94
C ALA A 126 -3.01 8.23 14.80
N HIS A 127 -2.56 8.95 13.80
CA HIS A 127 -3.27 9.15 12.56
C HIS A 127 -2.29 9.26 11.40
N PHE A 128 -2.74 8.89 10.23
CA PHE A 128 -1.94 8.98 9.03
C PHE A 128 -2.09 10.36 8.40
N SER A 129 -0.99 11.06 8.28
CA SER A 129 -0.90 12.29 7.50
C SER A 129 -0.65 11.97 6.03
N GLU A 130 -0.95 12.88 5.16
CA GLU A 130 -0.41 12.87 3.80
C GLU A 130 1.08 13.19 3.88
N THR A 131 1.93 12.25 3.47
CA THR A 131 3.34 12.25 3.82
C THR A 131 4.25 12.13 2.61
N ILE A 132 5.45 12.58 2.79
CA ILE A 132 6.54 12.50 1.83
C ILE A 132 7.66 11.61 2.36
N MET A 133 8.50 11.11 1.47
CA MET A 133 9.72 10.42 1.89
C MET A 133 10.61 11.35 2.70
N ASP A 134 11.05 10.86 3.84
CA ASP A 134 12.17 11.40 4.55
C ASP A 134 13.44 10.70 4.07
N MET A 135 14.22 11.42 3.27
CA MET A 135 15.41 10.87 2.63
C MET A 135 16.46 10.42 3.64
N ASP A 136 16.56 11.10 4.78
CA ASP A 136 17.55 10.80 5.81
C ASP A 136 17.17 9.53 6.60
N SER A 137 15.88 9.34 6.87
CA SER A 137 15.38 8.20 7.67
C SER A 137 14.84 7.05 6.85
N ASN A 138 14.76 7.20 5.51
CA ASN A 138 14.15 6.24 4.61
C ASN A 138 12.68 5.89 4.99
N GLY A 139 12.02 6.81 5.67
CA GLY A 139 10.63 6.72 6.11
C GLY A 139 9.81 7.85 5.53
N ALA A 140 8.71 8.15 6.19
CA ALA A 140 7.87 9.28 5.86
C ALA A 140 7.97 10.37 6.93
N ARG A 141 7.77 11.61 6.54
CA ARG A 141 7.61 12.71 7.48
C ARG A 141 6.36 13.51 7.18
N LYS A 142 5.79 14.08 8.22
CA LYS A 142 4.67 15.00 8.11
C LYS A 142 5.05 16.22 7.28
N SER A 143 4.09 16.71 6.49
CA SER A 143 4.24 17.97 5.76
C SER A 143 4.56 19.13 6.68
N SER A 144 5.42 20.04 6.21
CA SER A 144 5.78 21.26 6.90
C SER A 144 4.92 22.45 6.43
N ALA A 145 5.05 23.57 7.14
CA ALA A 145 4.37 24.80 6.75
C ALA A 145 4.81 25.34 5.37
N GLU A 146 5.99 24.96 4.92
CA GLU A 146 6.52 25.31 3.60
C GLU A 146 5.92 24.47 2.47
N GLN A 147 5.17 23.42 2.82
CA GLN A 147 4.49 22.52 1.89
C GLN A 147 2.99 22.44 2.20
N PRO A 148 2.27 23.56 2.18
CA PRO A 148 0.86 23.61 2.64
C PRO A 148 -0.13 22.86 1.73
N TRP A 149 0.32 22.41 0.56
CA TRP A 149 -0.47 21.57 -0.36
C TRP A 149 -0.49 20.10 0.05
N ILE A 150 0.36 19.68 0.97
CA ILE A 150 0.34 18.33 1.54
C ILE A 150 -0.45 18.38 2.84
N CYS A 151 -1.67 17.88 2.81
CA CYS A 151 -2.55 17.91 3.97
C CYS A 151 -2.25 16.77 4.95
N ASP A 152 -2.61 16.97 6.22
CA ASP A 152 -2.40 16.01 7.28
C ASP A 152 -3.72 15.42 7.85
N TRP A 153 -4.76 15.47 7.04
CA TRP A 153 -6.05 14.88 7.38
C TRP A 153 -6.54 13.99 6.25
N THR A 154 -6.57 12.70 6.48
CA THR A 154 -7.05 11.75 5.48
C THR A 154 -7.79 10.61 6.16
N CYS A 155 -9.10 10.69 6.19
CA CYS A 155 -9.93 9.62 6.74
C CYS A 155 -9.71 8.28 6.03
N SER A 156 -9.48 8.31 4.72
CA SER A 156 -9.21 7.12 3.93
C SER A 156 -7.91 6.41 4.35
N SER A 157 -6.91 7.14 4.81
CA SER A 157 -5.65 6.55 5.28
C SER A 157 -5.84 5.69 6.51
N ASN A 158 -6.60 6.16 7.48
CA ASN A 158 -6.94 5.40 8.67
C ASN A 158 -7.79 4.17 8.32
N GLY A 159 -8.80 4.34 7.47
CA GLY A 159 -9.63 3.22 7.00
C GLY A 159 -8.82 2.13 6.32
N ASN A 160 -7.89 2.49 5.46
CA ASN A 160 -7.00 1.52 4.80
C ASN A 160 -6.02 0.85 5.78
N TRP A 161 -5.58 1.56 6.80
CA TRP A 161 -4.75 0.97 7.86
C TRP A 161 -5.52 -0.07 8.66
N PHE A 162 -6.74 0.26 9.10
CA PHE A 162 -7.62 -0.72 9.76
C PHE A 162 -7.92 -1.91 8.86
N ASP A 163 -8.16 -1.69 7.58
CA ASP A 163 -8.35 -2.76 6.61
C ASP A 163 -7.14 -3.70 6.54
N ALA A 164 -5.92 -3.15 6.51
CA ALA A 164 -4.69 -3.94 6.52
C ALA A 164 -4.53 -4.77 7.80
N ILE A 165 -4.89 -4.22 8.97
CA ILE A 165 -4.82 -4.96 10.24
C ILE A 165 -5.94 -6.01 10.32
N VAL A 166 -7.18 -5.61 10.10
CA VAL A 166 -8.36 -6.48 10.33
C VAL A 166 -8.49 -7.53 9.22
N ASN A 167 -8.50 -7.12 7.98
CA ASN A 167 -8.70 -8.04 6.85
C ASN A 167 -7.37 -8.64 6.34
N GLY A 168 -6.28 -7.91 6.45
CA GLY A 168 -4.94 -8.39 6.08
C GLY A 168 -4.35 -9.33 7.13
N PHE A 169 -3.93 -8.81 8.27
CA PHE A 169 -3.20 -9.59 9.28
C PHE A 169 -4.08 -10.51 10.12
N ALA A 170 -5.23 -10.05 10.59
CA ALA A 170 -6.16 -10.88 11.35
C ALA A 170 -7.01 -11.79 10.44
N GLY A 171 -7.03 -11.53 9.14
CA GLY A 171 -7.72 -12.36 8.18
C GLY A 171 -9.23 -12.44 8.38
N ILE A 172 -9.86 -11.39 8.93
CA ILE A 172 -11.29 -11.36 9.15
C ILE A 172 -12.01 -11.30 7.80
N LYS A 173 -12.95 -12.21 7.61
CA LYS A 173 -13.82 -12.26 6.41
C LYS A 173 -15.25 -12.25 6.86
N THR A 174 -16.07 -11.41 6.24
CA THR A 174 -17.50 -11.31 6.50
C THR A 174 -18.29 -11.63 5.25
N THR A 175 -19.49 -12.17 5.42
CA THR A 175 -20.41 -12.45 4.33
C THR A 175 -21.71 -11.67 4.48
N LEU A 176 -22.42 -11.46 3.38
CA LEU A 176 -23.67 -10.69 3.38
C LEU A 176 -24.83 -11.37 4.13
N ASP A 177 -24.73 -12.66 4.42
CA ASP A 177 -25.68 -13.41 5.23
C ASP A 177 -25.34 -13.43 6.73
N GLY A 178 -24.34 -12.65 7.15
CA GLY A 178 -23.94 -12.48 8.54
C GLY A 178 -22.86 -13.45 9.01
N GLY A 179 -22.26 -14.24 8.11
CA GLY A 179 -21.12 -15.08 8.46
C GLY A 179 -19.87 -14.25 8.77
N ILE A 180 -19.07 -14.71 9.73
CA ILE A 180 -17.75 -14.17 10.06
C ILE A 180 -16.78 -15.33 10.24
N SER A 181 -15.57 -15.16 9.76
CA SER A 181 -14.46 -16.10 9.98
C SER A 181 -13.15 -15.33 10.14
N ALA A 182 -12.18 -15.93 10.83
CA ALA A 182 -10.84 -15.41 10.99
C ALA A 182 -9.82 -16.42 10.45
N ASP A 183 -8.82 -15.92 9.74
CA ASP A 183 -7.71 -16.71 9.18
C ASP A 183 -6.42 -15.86 9.32
N PRO A 184 -5.92 -15.69 10.58
CA PRO A 184 -4.82 -14.78 10.86
C PRO A 184 -3.53 -15.28 10.23
N VAL A 185 -2.74 -14.35 9.69
CA VAL A 185 -1.42 -14.62 9.14
C VAL A 185 -0.28 -14.31 10.13
N ILE A 186 -0.62 -13.86 11.33
CA ILE A 186 0.28 -13.63 12.46
C ILE A 186 -0.31 -14.23 13.73
N ASP A 187 0.54 -14.67 14.65
CA ASP A 187 0.13 -15.44 15.82
C ASP A 187 -0.37 -14.55 17.00
N ASP A 188 0.17 -13.35 17.13
CA ASP A 188 -0.10 -12.46 18.26
C ASP A 188 -1.00 -11.29 17.86
N ILE A 189 -2.25 -11.57 17.49
CA ILE A 189 -3.25 -10.55 17.21
C ILE A 189 -4.53 -10.80 17.97
N GLU A 190 -5.00 -9.78 18.65
CA GLU A 190 -6.28 -9.78 19.36
C GLU A 190 -7.11 -8.60 18.85
N LEU A 191 -8.37 -8.84 18.51
CA LEU A 191 -9.32 -7.84 18.09
C LEU A 191 -10.55 -7.93 18.97
N PHE A 192 -11.02 -6.81 19.49
CA PHE A 192 -12.15 -6.73 20.39
C PHE A 192 -13.27 -5.88 19.79
N GLY A 193 -14.51 -6.25 20.11
CA GLY A 193 -15.68 -5.45 19.78
C GLY A 193 -16.00 -5.40 18.30
N ILE A 194 -15.71 -6.45 17.54
CA ILE A 194 -16.09 -6.53 16.12
C ILE A 194 -17.61 -6.72 16.03
N ASN A 195 -18.30 -5.72 15.52
CA ASN A 195 -19.74 -5.78 15.33
C ASN A 195 -20.09 -6.19 13.90
N HIS A 196 -20.83 -7.29 13.76
CA HIS A 196 -21.33 -7.77 12.48
C HIS A 196 -22.76 -8.28 12.61
N PHE A 197 -23.70 -7.71 11.86
CA PHE A 197 -25.13 -8.03 11.91
C PHE A 197 -25.75 -8.02 13.33
N GLY A 198 -25.30 -7.08 14.17
CA GLY A 198 -25.77 -6.89 15.53
C GLY A 198 -25.19 -7.87 16.56
N ASN A 199 -24.28 -8.72 16.16
CA ASN A 199 -23.48 -9.56 17.06
C ASN A 199 -22.11 -8.92 17.30
N GLU A 200 -21.59 -9.06 18.51
CA GLU A 200 -20.26 -8.65 18.90
C GLU A 200 -19.37 -9.89 19.02
N TYR A 201 -18.15 -9.78 18.48
CA TYR A 201 -17.14 -10.85 18.46
C TYR A 201 -15.83 -10.31 19.01
N ASP A 202 -15.15 -11.17 19.78
CA ASP A 202 -13.82 -10.93 20.36
C ASP A 202 -12.84 -12.04 19.94
#